data_14dbfd2d1e69d5524b7f436ec1eafe37
#
_entry.id   14dbfd2d1e69d5524b7f436ec1eafe37
#
_cell.length_a   1.000
_cell.length_b   1.000
_cell.length_c   1.000
_cell.angle_alpha   90.00
_cell.angle_beta   90.00
_cell.angle_gamma   90.00
#
_symmetry.space_group_name_H-M   'P 1'
#
loop_
_entity.id
_entity.type
_entity.pdbx_description
1 polymer ?
#
loop_
_entity_poly.entity_id
_entity_poly.type
_entity_poly.pdbx_seq_one_letter_code
_entity_poly.pdbx_strand_id
1 'polypeptide(L)'
;MQLHRSSAEAWPTRFVRRDAQNRSVWRTEYLGPPPSQRGATIDQGSDDFVAPPANSPQSFRIEQDAGIVVQPHFHFVNQFQVVVAGSAAIGRNPVTPIGVHYAGAHTGYGPITAGPQGVTYFTLRAQSDGTGAQYLPASRARMQRVPKRYILAEACPALDDAGLATLGAPQTVTMLDEADGIGAWVLRLPANGTGLGPDPATGGGQSIFVACGSLMHEGRELDSHACLYVSCDEAPLPLNAGAAGLEIVFCQFPRRTQ
;
A
#
# COMPACT_ATOMS: atom_id res chain seq x y z
N MET A 1 13.10 12.64 3.07
CA MET A 1 13.32 11.39 3.84
C MET A 1 13.03 10.20 2.95
N GLN A 2 13.99 9.30 2.81
CA GLN A 2 13.81 8.01 2.13
C GLN A 2 13.90 6.88 3.18
N LEU A 3 12.98 5.94 3.12
CA LEU A 3 12.95 4.74 3.98
C LEU A 3 12.73 3.52 3.09
N HIS A 4 13.36 2.40 3.42
CA HIS A 4 13.13 1.14 2.75
C HIS A 4 13.18 -0.05 3.73
N ARG A 5 12.54 -1.14 3.36
CA ARG A 5 12.59 -2.42 4.06
C ARG A 5 12.37 -3.55 3.07
N SER A 6 13.29 -4.51 3.05
CA SER A 6 13.16 -5.72 2.24
C SER A 6 12.08 -6.65 2.79
N SER A 7 11.65 -7.59 1.95
CA SER A 7 10.71 -8.64 2.35
C SER A 7 11.27 -9.51 3.48
N ALA A 8 12.55 -9.86 3.40
CA ALA A 8 13.24 -10.65 4.43
C ALA A 8 13.30 -9.94 5.78
N GLU A 9 13.58 -8.62 5.80
CA GLU A 9 13.58 -7.82 7.03
C GLU A 9 12.18 -7.62 7.62
N ALA A 10 11.15 -7.61 6.78
CA ALA A 10 9.77 -7.49 7.22
C ALA A 10 9.19 -8.80 7.78
N TRP A 11 9.65 -9.96 7.26
CA TRP A 11 9.09 -11.27 7.58
C TRP A 11 8.98 -11.60 9.07
N PRO A 12 9.97 -11.30 9.94
CA PRO A 12 9.88 -11.55 11.38
C PRO A 12 8.73 -10.80 12.09
N THR A 13 8.15 -9.79 11.44
CA THR A 13 7.02 -9.03 11.99
C THR A 13 5.66 -9.66 11.69
N ARG A 14 5.64 -10.75 10.92
CA ARG A 14 4.42 -11.41 10.47
C ARG A 14 3.66 -12.03 11.63
N PHE A 15 2.38 -11.72 11.73
CA PHE A 15 1.49 -12.33 12.70
C PHE A 15 0.14 -12.69 12.06
N VAL A 16 -0.62 -13.55 12.73
CA VAL A 16 -1.94 -14.01 12.28
C VAL A 16 -3.01 -13.60 13.27
N ARG A 17 -4.16 -13.21 12.72
CA ARG A 17 -5.44 -13.16 13.43
C ARG A 17 -6.38 -14.18 12.80
N ARG A 18 -7.28 -14.76 13.61
CA ARG A 18 -8.29 -15.68 13.11
C ARG A 18 -9.67 -15.11 13.36
N ASP A 19 -10.56 -15.29 12.40
CA ASP A 19 -11.96 -14.95 12.55
C ASP A 19 -12.73 -16.05 13.29
N ALA A 20 -14.03 -15.86 13.51
CA ALA A 20 -14.89 -16.82 14.18
C ALA A 20 -15.03 -18.18 13.46
N GLN A 21 -14.72 -18.24 12.16
CA GLN A 21 -14.69 -19.45 11.34
C GLN A 21 -13.28 -20.06 11.25
N ASN A 22 -12.34 -19.61 12.09
CA ASN A 22 -10.93 -20.04 12.11
C ASN A 22 -10.14 -19.74 10.80
N ARG A 23 -10.63 -18.82 9.96
CA ARG A 23 -9.95 -18.36 8.75
C ARG A 23 -8.89 -17.33 9.13
N SER A 24 -7.78 -17.32 8.39
CA SER A 24 -6.59 -16.54 8.75
C SER A 24 -6.54 -15.20 8.05
N VAL A 25 -6.20 -14.17 8.79
CA VAL A 25 -5.71 -12.87 8.31
C VAL A 25 -4.29 -12.72 8.78
N TRP A 26 -3.34 -12.77 7.86
CA TRP A 26 -1.93 -12.52 8.13
C TRP A 26 -1.61 -11.05 7.89
N ARG A 27 -0.74 -10.49 8.71
CA ARG A 27 -0.21 -9.15 8.52
C ARG A 27 1.30 -9.16 8.68
N THR A 28 2.02 -8.52 7.73
CA THR A 28 3.46 -8.32 7.73
C THR A 28 3.74 -6.83 7.67
N GLU A 29 4.52 -6.31 8.62
CA GLU A 29 4.82 -4.89 8.73
C GLU A 29 6.12 -4.56 8.01
N TYR A 30 6.07 -3.56 7.13
CA TYR A 30 7.24 -3.05 6.41
C TYR A 30 7.72 -1.73 6.99
N LEU A 31 6.92 -0.69 6.94
CA LEU A 31 7.25 0.64 7.48
C LEU A 31 6.25 1.03 8.57
N GLY A 32 6.69 1.85 9.49
CA GLY A 32 5.87 2.38 10.58
C GLY A 32 6.33 1.98 11.97
N PRO A 33 5.66 2.45 13.02
CA PRO A 33 6.01 2.14 14.39
C PRO A 33 5.91 0.62 14.64
N PRO A 34 6.82 0.05 15.43
CA PRO A 34 6.81 -1.38 15.74
C PRO A 34 5.50 -1.79 16.44
N PRO A 35 5.09 -3.07 16.33
CA PRO A 35 3.83 -3.57 16.90
C PRO A 35 3.67 -3.29 18.41
N SER A 36 4.78 -3.28 19.16
CA SER A 36 4.81 -2.97 20.59
C SER A 36 4.41 -1.52 20.93
N GLN A 37 4.54 -0.60 19.97
CA GLN A 37 4.13 0.81 20.11
C GLN A 37 2.72 1.08 19.57
N ARG A 38 2.10 0.09 18.97
CA ARG A 38 0.71 0.16 18.50
C ARG A 38 -0.18 -0.51 19.51
N GLY A 39 -0.24 -0.16 20.71
CA GLY A 39 -1.03 -0.83 21.74
C GLY A 39 -1.75 -2.08 21.26
N ALA A 40 -1.50 -3.22 21.85
CA ALA A 40 -2.34 -4.38 21.69
C ALA A 40 -3.79 -3.92 21.89
N THR A 41 -4.63 -3.98 20.82
CA THR A 41 -6.03 -3.54 20.91
C THR A 41 -6.21 -2.41 21.93
N ILE A 42 -5.73 -1.22 21.62
CA ILE A 42 -6.14 -0.06 22.41
C ILE A 42 -7.64 0.00 22.21
N ASP A 43 -8.35 -0.26 23.26
CA ASP A 43 -9.77 0.05 23.37
C ASP A 43 -9.86 1.52 22.99
N GLN A 44 -10.57 1.82 21.90
CA GLN A 44 -10.50 3.09 21.16
C GLN A 44 -11.07 4.28 21.94
N GLY A 45 -11.14 4.18 23.24
CA GLY A 45 -11.53 5.17 24.21
C GLY A 45 -10.51 5.43 25.31
N SER A 46 -9.32 4.81 25.28
CA SER A 46 -8.32 5.08 26.33
C SER A 46 -7.61 6.42 26.06
N ASP A 47 -7.45 7.22 27.12
CA ASP A 47 -6.68 8.48 27.11
C ASP A 47 -5.18 8.28 26.83
N ASP A 48 -4.71 7.03 26.70
CA ASP A 48 -3.32 6.63 26.45
C ASP A 48 -2.94 6.59 24.97
N PHE A 49 -3.81 7.05 24.05
CA PHE A 49 -3.48 7.08 22.63
C PHE A 49 -2.43 8.15 22.34
N VAL A 50 -1.20 7.71 22.08
CA VAL A 50 -0.14 8.57 21.52
C VAL A 50 -0.23 8.54 20.00
N ALA A 51 -0.62 9.64 19.40
CA ALA A 51 -0.61 9.77 17.95
C ALA A 51 0.83 9.57 17.42
N PRO A 52 1.04 8.74 16.38
CA PRO A 52 2.35 8.61 15.79
C PRO A 52 2.83 9.97 15.23
N PRO A 53 4.15 10.20 15.14
CA PRO A 53 4.68 11.43 14.58
C PRO A 53 4.09 11.72 13.19
N ALA A 54 3.86 13.00 12.89
CA ALA A 54 3.22 13.44 11.63
C ALA A 54 3.93 12.97 10.34
N ASN A 55 5.20 12.60 10.44
CA ASN A 55 6.04 12.13 9.32
C ASN A 55 6.48 10.67 9.49
N SER A 56 5.61 9.80 9.98
CA SER A 56 5.89 8.36 10.06
C SER A 56 5.04 7.59 9.04
N PRO A 57 5.57 7.30 7.85
CA PRO A 57 4.85 6.51 6.86
C PRO A 57 4.59 5.09 7.39
N GLN A 58 3.54 4.47 6.87
CA GLN A 58 3.16 3.11 7.24
C GLN A 58 2.91 2.28 6.00
N SER A 59 3.54 1.11 5.93
CA SER A 59 3.31 0.12 4.88
C SER A 59 3.23 -1.26 5.51
N PHE A 60 2.20 -2.01 5.17
CA PHE A 60 2.04 -3.40 5.60
C PHE A 60 1.29 -4.22 4.57
N ARG A 61 1.60 -5.50 4.51
CA ARG A 61 0.95 -6.49 3.67
C ARG A 61 -0.09 -7.27 4.47
N ILE A 62 -1.26 -7.42 3.88
CA ILE A 62 -2.35 -8.27 4.40
C ILE A 62 -2.53 -9.46 3.47
N GLU A 63 -2.69 -10.65 4.03
CA GLU A 63 -3.07 -11.87 3.35
C GLU A 63 -4.33 -12.41 4.03
N GLN A 64 -5.38 -12.63 3.27
CA GLN A 64 -6.68 -13.10 3.77
C GLN A 64 -7.08 -14.41 3.11
N ASP A 65 -7.52 -15.36 3.90
CA ASP A 65 -8.13 -16.57 3.39
C ASP A 65 -9.41 -16.27 2.60
N ALA A 66 -9.79 -17.21 1.75
CA ALA A 66 -10.99 -17.11 0.90
C ALA A 66 -12.25 -16.77 1.71
N GLY A 67 -13.05 -15.85 1.17
CA GLY A 67 -14.34 -15.47 1.73
C GLY A 67 -14.29 -14.66 3.03
N ILE A 68 -13.12 -14.22 3.49
CA ILE A 68 -13.01 -13.27 4.61
C ILE A 68 -13.62 -11.94 4.19
N VAL A 69 -14.40 -11.35 5.10
CA VAL A 69 -15.05 -10.06 4.90
C VAL A 69 -14.56 -9.08 5.94
N VAL A 70 -13.89 -8.01 5.48
CA VAL A 70 -13.63 -6.83 6.30
C VAL A 70 -14.82 -5.90 6.17
N GLN A 71 -15.50 -5.64 7.28
CA GLN A 71 -16.70 -4.82 7.30
C GLN A 71 -16.45 -3.38 6.81
N PRO A 72 -17.49 -2.66 6.33
CA PRO A 72 -17.35 -1.26 5.94
C PRO A 72 -16.73 -0.43 7.06
N HIS A 73 -15.73 0.38 6.72
CA HIS A 73 -14.98 1.18 7.68
C HIS A 73 -14.37 2.42 7.02
N PHE A 74 -13.76 3.27 7.81
CA PHE A 74 -12.93 4.39 7.37
C PHE A 74 -11.68 4.50 8.24
N HIS A 75 -10.74 5.34 7.83
CA HIS A 75 -9.54 5.70 8.57
C HIS A 75 -9.44 7.21 8.74
N PHE A 76 -8.66 7.68 9.70
CA PHE A 76 -8.41 9.09 9.92
C PHE A 76 -7.29 9.65 9.04
N VAL A 77 -6.67 8.81 8.24
CA VAL A 77 -5.57 9.15 7.33
C VAL A 77 -5.87 8.67 5.90
N ASN A 78 -5.23 9.30 4.95
CA ASN A 78 -5.25 8.87 3.55
C ASN A 78 -4.52 7.52 3.41
N GLN A 79 -5.05 6.65 2.55
CA GLN A 79 -4.40 5.37 2.28
C GLN A 79 -4.61 4.88 0.85
N PHE A 80 -3.63 4.13 0.38
CA PHE A 80 -3.77 3.22 -0.75
C PHE A 80 -3.90 1.78 -0.26
N GLN A 81 -4.64 0.99 -1.02
CA GLN A 81 -4.64 -0.46 -0.96
C GLN A 81 -4.36 -0.99 -2.36
N VAL A 82 -3.35 -1.85 -2.48
CA VAL A 82 -2.94 -2.40 -3.79
C VAL A 82 -2.98 -3.91 -3.72
N VAL A 83 -3.87 -4.52 -4.51
CA VAL A 83 -3.98 -5.98 -4.61
C VAL A 83 -2.82 -6.51 -5.44
N VAL A 84 -2.07 -7.49 -4.90
CA VAL A 84 -0.87 -8.07 -5.53
C VAL A 84 -0.99 -9.57 -5.81
N ALA A 85 -1.94 -10.27 -5.16
CA ALA A 85 -2.23 -11.67 -5.46
C ALA A 85 -3.69 -12.01 -5.09
N GLY A 86 -4.23 -13.05 -5.72
CA GLY A 86 -5.61 -13.45 -5.54
C GLY A 86 -6.61 -12.44 -6.11
N SER A 87 -7.74 -12.26 -5.44
CA SER A 87 -8.75 -11.27 -5.84
C SER A 87 -9.59 -10.83 -4.65
N ALA A 88 -10.23 -9.67 -4.77
CA ALA A 88 -11.21 -9.20 -3.80
C ALA A 88 -12.35 -8.44 -4.49
N ALA A 89 -13.41 -8.16 -3.72
CA ALA A 89 -14.37 -7.12 -4.06
C ALA A 89 -14.31 -6.02 -3.00
N ILE A 90 -14.26 -4.75 -3.42
CA ILE A 90 -14.41 -3.58 -2.54
C ILE A 90 -15.78 -2.98 -2.80
N GLY A 91 -16.71 -3.19 -1.86
CA GLY A 91 -18.13 -3.00 -2.11
C GLY A 91 -18.62 -3.96 -3.19
N ARG A 92 -19.00 -3.43 -4.36
CA ARG A 92 -19.46 -4.21 -5.52
C ARG A 92 -18.41 -4.33 -6.63
N ASN A 93 -17.27 -3.67 -6.47
CA ASN A 93 -16.26 -3.57 -7.52
C ASN A 93 -15.21 -4.67 -7.35
N PRO A 94 -15.01 -5.55 -8.35
CA PRO A 94 -13.95 -6.55 -8.32
C PRO A 94 -12.57 -5.87 -8.43
N VAL A 95 -11.59 -6.43 -7.76
CA VAL A 95 -10.19 -5.97 -7.80
C VAL A 95 -9.27 -7.17 -7.93
N THR A 96 -8.36 -7.09 -8.88
CA THR A 96 -7.33 -8.11 -9.20
C THR A 96 -5.94 -7.46 -9.25
N PRO A 97 -4.84 -8.22 -9.27
CA PRO A 97 -3.48 -7.66 -9.41
C PRO A 97 -3.22 -7.02 -10.79
N ILE A 98 -2.56 -5.88 -10.86
CA ILE A 98 -2.30 -4.86 -9.84
C ILE A 98 -3.50 -3.93 -9.83
N GLY A 99 -4.32 -3.99 -8.81
CA GLY A 99 -5.49 -3.12 -8.68
C GLY A 99 -5.27 -2.13 -7.55
N VAL A 100 -5.45 -0.83 -7.82
CA VAL A 100 -5.19 0.26 -6.88
C VAL A 100 -6.50 0.87 -6.40
N HIS A 101 -6.68 0.88 -5.08
CA HIS A 101 -7.75 1.59 -4.39
C HIS A 101 -7.15 2.71 -3.53
N TYR A 102 -7.69 3.92 -3.65
CA TYR A 102 -7.39 5.05 -2.78
C TYR A 102 -8.63 5.46 -1.98
N ALA A 103 -8.45 5.63 -0.67
CA ALA A 103 -9.46 6.22 0.22
C ALA A 103 -8.84 7.40 0.98
N GLY A 104 -9.45 8.58 0.83
CA GLY A 104 -9.11 9.76 1.61
C GLY A 104 -9.52 9.58 3.08
N ALA A 105 -8.90 10.34 3.97
CA ALA A 105 -9.27 10.38 5.38
C ALA A 105 -10.78 10.58 5.57
N HIS A 106 -11.37 9.90 6.55
CA HIS A 106 -12.83 9.93 6.85
C HIS A 106 -13.75 9.47 5.70
N THR A 107 -13.21 8.85 4.63
CA THR A 107 -14.02 8.27 3.55
C THR A 107 -14.32 6.81 3.87
N GLY A 108 -15.62 6.50 4.04
CA GLY A 108 -16.08 5.12 4.25
C GLY A 108 -16.03 4.31 2.97
N TYR A 109 -15.55 3.07 3.06
CA TYR A 109 -15.48 2.12 1.96
C TYR A 109 -15.67 0.67 2.45
N GLY A 110 -15.80 -0.26 1.52
CA GLY A 110 -16.02 -1.68 1.80
C GLY A 110 -17.50 -2.09 1.64
N PRO A 111 -17.85 -3.34 2.07
CA PRO A 111 -16.93 -4.32 2.65
C PRO A 111 -15.80 -4.69 1.68
N ILE A 112 -14.68 -5.20 2.22
CA ILE A 112 -13.67 -5.88 1.40
C ILE A 112 -13.90 -7.37 1.58
N THR A 113 -14.24 -8.05 0.48
CA THR A 113 -14.50 -9.49 0.48
C THR A 113 -13.41 -10.19 -0.30
N ALA A 114 -12.65 -11.06 0.35
CA ALA A 114 -11.63 -11.89 -0.29
C ALA A 114 -12.27 -12.88 -1.26
N GLY A 115 -11.68 -13.02 -2.43
CA GLY A 115 -12.13 -13.94 -3.48
C GLY A 115 -11.92 -15.42 -3.14
N PRO A 116 -12.23 -16.32 -4.07
CA PRO A 116 -12.22 -17.78 -3.82
C PRO A 116 -10.82 -18.36 -3.55
N GLN A 117 -9.76 -17.65 -3.92
CA GLN A 117 -8.37 -18.03 -3.65
C GLN A 117 -7.73 -17.16 -2.55
N GLY A 118 -8.54 -16.37 -1.82
CA GLY A 118 -8.04 -15.37 -0.92
C GLY A 118 -7.59 -14.10 -1.64
N VAL A 119 -6.97 -13.20 -0.89
CA VAL A 119 -6.40 -11.96 -1.41
C VAL A 119 -5.15 -11.57 -0.63
N THR A 120 -4.15 -11.06 -1.36
CA THR A 120 -2.99 -10.37 -0.78
C THR A 120 -2.96 -8.94 -1.29
N TYR A 121 -2.84 -7.98 -0.36
CA TYR A 121 -2.74 -6.57 -0.71
C TYR A 121 -1.84 -5.80 0.25
N PHE A 122 -1.22 -4.75 -0.25
CA PHE A 122 -0.54 -3.74 0.57
C PHE A 122 -1.51 -2.67 1.02
N THR A 123 -1.35 -2.20 2.27
CA THR A 123 -1.91 -0.94 2.75
C THR A 123 -0.77 0.03 2.96
N LEU A 124 -0.84 1.18 2.30
CA LEU A 124 0.21 2.18 2.21
C LEU A 124 -0.33 3.52 2.69
N ARG A 125 0.42 4.23 3.55
CA ARG A 125 0.03 5.50 4.14
C ARG A 125 1.24 6.42 4.27
N ALA A 126 1.07 7.71 3.95
CA ALA A 126 2.10 8.73 4.19
C ALA A 126 2.24 9.06 5.69
N GLN A 127 1.21 8.75 6.47
CA GLN A 127 1.18 8.93 7.92
C GLN A 127 0.57 7.70 8.59
N SER A 128 1.19 7.22 9.65
CA SER A 128 0.69 6.07 10.41
C SER A 128 -0.69 6.35 11.02
N ASP A 129 -1.57 5.37 10.93
CA ASP A 129 -2.86 5.37 11.61
C ASP A 129 -2.76 4.56 12.92
N GLY A 130 -2.65 5.26 14.04
CA GLY A 130 -2.60 4.65 15.35
C GLY A 130 -3.98 4.17 15.85
N THR A 131 -5.07 4.62 15.22
CA THR A 131 -6.44 4.28 15.68
C THR A 131 -7.03 3.06 14.97
N GLY A 132 -6.47 2.67 13.82
CA GLY A 132 -6.95 1.55 13.02
C GLY A 132 -8.30 1.80 12.34
N ALA A 133 -8.93 0.73 11.89
CA ALA A 133 -10.20 0.78 11.17
C ALA A 133 -11.35 1.22 12.08
N GLN A 134 -12.10 2.22 11.64
CA GLN A 134 -13.30 2.74 12.28
C GLN A 134 -14.52 2.10 11.62
N TYR A 135 -15.04 1.03 12.19
CA TYR A 135 -16.12 0.24 11.59
C TYR A 135 -17.46 0.95 11.58
N LEU A 136 -18.17 0.85 10.46
CA LEU A 136 -19.50 1.40 10.25
C LEU A 136 -20.58 0.33 10.52
N PRO A 137 -21.75 0.71 11.06
CA PRO A 137 -22.16 2.08 11.42
C PRO A 137 -21.66 2.59 12.77
N ALA A 138 -21.08 1.72 13.62
CA ALA A 138 -20.76 2.01 15.02
C ALA A 138 -19.89 3.28 15.20
N SER A 139 -18.88 3.46 14.35
CA SER A 139 -17.95 4.61 14.42
C SER A 139 -18.41 5.84 13.64
N ARG A 140 -19.67 5.87 13.15
CA ARG A 140 -20.13 6.96 12.27
C ARG A 140 -20.00 8.35 12.91
N ALA A 141 -20.22 8.48 14.21
CA ALA A 141 -20.11 9.76 14.92
C ALA A 141 -18.68 10.33 14.93
N ARG A 142 -17.66 9.50 14.72
CA ARG A 142 -16.25 9.89 14.64
C ARG A 142 -15.83 10.37 13.24
N MET A 143 -16.69 10.18 12.24
CA MET A 143 -16.44 10.58 10.84
C MET A 143 -16.61 12.09 10.70
N GLN A 144 -15.57 12.78 10.26
CA GLN A 144 -15.65 14.20 9.95
C GLN A 144 -16.35 14.45 8.60
N ARG A 145 -16.93 15.63 8.45
CA ARG A 145 -17.49 16.11 7.18
C ARG A 145 -16.37 16.71 6.33
N VAL A 146 -15.76 15.88 5.51
CA VAL A 146 -14.72 16.26 4.54
C VAL A 146 -15.16 15.81 3.14
N PRO A 147 -14.63 16.42 2.07
CA PRO A 147 -14.84 15.90 0.71
C PRO A 147 -14.41 14.43 0.65
N LYS A 148 -15.34 13.57 0.27
CA LYS A 148 -15.04 12.13 0.15
C LYS A 148 -14.21 11.86 -1.09
N ARG A 149 -13.11 11.14 -0.92
CA ARG A 149 -12.25 10.68 -2.02
C ARG A 149 -12.18 9.16 -1.98
N TYR A 150 -12.83 8.54 -2.93
CA TYR A 150 -12.78 7.11 -3.19
C TYR A 150 -12.44 6.93 -4.66
N ILE A 151 -11.30 6.33 -4.96
CA ILE A 151 -10.84 6.08 -6.32
C ILE A 151 -10.47 4.61 -6.42
N LEU A 152 -10.97 3.95 -7.44
CA LEU A 152 -10.61 2.59 -7.80
C LEU A 152 -10.10 2.62 -9.24
N ALA A 153 -8.79 2.40 -9.41
CA ALA A 153 -8.19 2.35 -10.74
C ALA A 153 -8.47 1.00 -11.41
N GLU A 154 -8.52 1.02 -12.72
CA GLU A 154 -8.51 -0.21 -13.51
C GLU A 154 -7.21 -1.00 -13.23
N ALA A 155 -7.33 -2.33 -13.10
CA ALA A 155 -6.19 -3.16 -12.78
C ALA A 155 -5.18 -3.20 -13.94
N CYS A 156 -3.91 -3.00 -13.62
CA CYS A 156 -2.80 -3.25 -14.54
C CYS A 156 -2.37 -4.72 -14.38
N PRO A 157 -2.40 -5.55 -15.44
CA PRO A 157 -1.93 -6.93 -15.34
C PRO A 157 -0.50 -7.00 -14.80
N ALA A 158 -0.31 -7.73 -13.69
CA ALA A 158 1.01 -7.97 -13.11
C ALA A 158 1.86 -8.82 -14.06
N LEU A 159 3.16 -8.54 -14.11
CA LEU A 159 4.12 -9.43 -14.74
C LEU A 159 4.59 -10.50 -13.75
N ASP A 160 4.86 -11.67 -14.27
CA ASP A 160 5.68 -12.70 -13.64
C ASP A 160 7.13 -12.65 -14.15
N ASP A 161 7.98 -13.54 -13.64
CA ASP A 161 9.39 -13.61 -14.07
C ASP A 161 9.54 -13.83 -15.57
N ALA A 162 8.66 -14.60 -16.19
CA ALA A 162 8.67 -14.84 -17.63
C ALA A 162 8.30 -13.58 -18.42
N GLY A 163 7.32 -12.82 -17.94
CA GLY A 163 6.94 -11.54 -18.51
C GLY A 163 8.05 -10.50 -18.42
N LEU A 164 8.74 -10.41 -17.26
CA LEU A 164 9.91 -9.54 -17.10
C LEU A 164 11.06 -9.95 -18.01
N ALA A 165 11.35 -11.24 -18.15
CA ALA A 165 12.45 -11.73 -19.00
C ALA A 165 12.26 -11.40 -20.48
N THR A 166 11.03 -11.19 -20.93
CA THR A 166 10.71 -10.82 -22.32
C THR A 166 10.62 -9.31 -22.56
N LEU A 167 10.77 -8.51 -21.50
CA LEU A 167 10.64 -7.06 -21.58
C LEU A 167 11.84 -6.46 -22.35
N GLY A 168 11.60 -5.93 -23.54
CA GLY A 168 12.65 -5.37 -24.42
C GLY A 168 12.99 -3.89 -24.16
N ALA A 169 12.12 -3.15 -23.47
CA ALA A 169 12.28 -1.72 -23.21
C ALA A 169 11.50 -1.31 -21.95
N PRO A 170 11.91 -0.20 -21.29
CA PRO A 170 11.15 0.36 -20.18
C PRO A 170 9.70 0.66 -20.54
N GLN A 171 8.78 0.40 -19.61
CA GLN A 171 7.36 0.70 -19.74
C GLN A 171 6.86 1.45 -18.52
N THR A 172 5.91 2.36 -18.74
CA THR A 172 5.17 3.04 -17.67
C THR A 172 3.68 2.92 -17.94
N VAL A 173 2.94 2.44 -16.95
CA VAL A 173 1.48 2.41 -16.97
C VAL A 173 0.98 3.40 -15.92
N THR A 174 0.29 4.45 -16.35
CA THR A 174 -0.39 5.39 -15.46
C THR A 174 -1.75 4.83 -15.09
N MET A 175 -1.95 4.56 -13.80
CA MET A 175 -3.20 4.04 -13.26
C MET A 175 -4.07 5.17 -12.69
N LEU A 176 -3.43 6.14 -12.03
CA LEU A 176 -4.07 7.36 -11.48
C LEU A 176 -3.14 8.55 -11.73
N ASP A 177 -3.74 9.69 -12.09
CA ASP A 177 -3.04 10.98 -12.22
C ASP A 177 -4.05 12.11 -11.98
N GLU A 178 -4.21 12.51 -10.72
CA GLU A 178 -5.22 13.46 -10.28
C GLU A 178 -4.62 14.85 -10.06
N ALA A 179 -5.40 15.89 -10.35
CA ALA A 179 -4.96 17.27 -10.28
C ALA A 179 -4.44 17.72 -8.90
N ASP A 180 -4.86 17.06 -7.82
CA ASP A 180 -4.41 17.32 -6.44
C ASP A 180 -3.12 16.58 -6.07
N GLY A 181 -2.51 15.84 -7.02
CA GLY A 181 -1.27 15.10 -6.86
C GLY A 181 -1.44 13.65 -6.41
N ILE A 182 -2.69 13.16 -6.25
CA ILE A 182 -2.90 11.71 -6.09
C ILE A 182 -2.49 11.03 -7.40
N GLY A 183 -1.58 10.03 -7.30
CA GLY A 183 -1.10 9.30 -8.46
C GLY A 183 -0.79 7.85 -8.16
N ALA A 184 -0.87 7.01 -9.18
CA ALA A 184 -0.38 5.65 -9.11
C ALA A 184 0.18 5.22 -10.48
N TRP A 185 1.36 4.62 -10.46
CA TRP A 185 2.07 4.18 -11.67
C TRP A 185 2.69 2.81 -11.45
N VAL A 186 2.70 2.00 -12.51
CA VAL A 186 3.49 0.78 -12.61
C VAL A 186 4.63 1.04 -13.60
N LEU A 187 5.86 0.96 -13.13
CA LEU A 187 7.04 1.09 -13.96
C LEU A 187 7.71 -0.27 -14.11
N ARG A 188 8.15 -0.57 -15.33
CA ARG A 188 8.77 -1.84 -15.69
C ARG A 188 10.09 -1.58 -16.37
N LEU A 189 11.14 -2.24 -15.91
CA LEU A 189 12.48 -2.16 -16.51
C LEU A 189 12.96 -3.55 -16.90
N PRO A 190 13.59 -3.71 -18.06
CA PRO A 190 14.25 -4.96 -18.43
C PRO A 190 15.43 -5.27 -17.49
N ALA A 191 15.97 -6.46 -17.58
CA ALA A 191 17.14 -6.90 -16.82
C ALA A 191 18.27 -5.86 -16.86
N ASN A 192 18.77 -5.46 -15.69
CA ASN A 192 19.81 -4.44 -15.48
C ASN A 192 19.45 -3.05 -16.09
N GLY A 193 18.19 -2.83 -16.45
CA GLY A 193 17.70 -1.56 -16.95
C GLY A 193 17.71 -0.46 -15.91
N THR A 194 17.80 0.79 -16.35
CA THR A 194 17.80 1.96 -15.48
C THR A 194 16.64 2.88 -15.83
N GLY A 195 16.19 3.67 -14.86
CA GLY A 195 15.12 4.64 -15.04
C GLY A 195 15.03 5.60 -13.86
N LEU A 196 13.95 6.37 -13.85
CA LEU A 196 13.65 7.32 -12.79
C LEU A 196 12.17 7.19 -12.42
N GLY A 197 11.89 7.19 -11.13
CA GLY A 197 10.53 7.23 -10.61
C GLY A 197 9.84 8.57 -10.88
N PRO A 198 8.51 8.65 -10.68
CA PRO A 198 7.80 9.93 -10.74
C PRO A 198 8.36 10.95 -9.73
N ASP A 199 8.22 12.24 -10.04
CA ASP A 199 8.68 13.31 -9.15
C ASP A 199 7.79 13.40 -7.90
N PRO A 200 8.32 13.10 -6.68
CA PRO A 200 7.55 13.14 -5.44
C PRO A 200 7.10 14.56 -5.05
N ALA A 201 7.75 15.61 -5.56
CA ALA A 201 7.39 17.01 -5.29
C ALA A 201 6.02 17.40 -5.90
N THR A 202 5.51 16.64 -6.85
CA THR A 202 4.18 16.84 -7.44
C THR A 202 3.04 16.41 -6.50
N GLY A 203 3.34 15.72 -5.40
CA GLY A 203 2.38 15.21 -4.42
C GLY A 203 2.79 15.41 -2.97
N GLY A 204 2.27 14.58 -2.07
CA GLY A 204 2.52 14.55 -0.63
C GLY A 204 3.48 13.44 -0.19
N GLY A 205 4.34 12.96 -1.09
CA GLY A 205 5.23 11.82 -0.89
C GLY A 205 4.67 10.53 -1.51
N GLN A 206 5.53 9.54 -1.64
CA GLN A 206 5.25 8.29 -2.37
C GLN A 206 5.52 7.07 -1.49
N SER A 207 4.55 6.16 -1.42
CA SER A 207 4.79 4.78 -0.99
C SER A 207 5.00 3.93 -2.22
N ILE A 208 6.00 3.07 -2.16
CA ILE A 208 6.51 2.31 -3.30
C ILE A 208 6.71 0.87 -2.87
N PHE A 209 6.47 -0.09 -3.75
CA PHE A 209 6.87 -1.47 -3.52
C PHE A 209 7.29 -2.17 -4.82
N VAL A 210 8.18 -3.14 -4.69
CA VAL A 210 8.60 -4.02 -5.78
C VAL A 210 7.54 -5.09 -5.99
N ALA A 211 6.89 -5.12 -7.16
CA ALA A 211 5.85 -6.10 -7.47
C ALA A 211 6.46 -7.41 -8.00
N CYS A 212 7.47 -7.33 -8.87
CA CYS A 212 8.19 -8.48 -9.43
C CYS A 212 9.63 -8.12 -9.75
N GLY A 213 10.54 -9.09 -9.75
CA GLY A 213 11.97 -8.86 -9.93
C GLY A 213 12.62 -8.18 -8.72
N SER A 214 13.59 -7.30 -8.93
CA SER A 214 14.31 -6.62 -7.86
C SER A 214 14.79 -5.22 -8.23
N LEU A 215 14.91 -4.35 -7.21
CA LEU A 215 15.48 -3.01 -7.29
C LEU A 215 16.84 -2.99 -6.59
N MET A 216 17.90 -2.59 -7.30
CA MET A 216 19.19 -2.28 -6.71
C MET A 216 19.16 -0.86 -6.12
N HIS A 217 19.19 -0.74 -4.80
CA HIS A 217 19.05 0.52 -4.07
C HIS A 217 20.10 0.61 -2.96
N GLU A 218 20.90 1.69 -2.94
CA GLU A 218 21.96 1.93 -1.95
C GLU A 218 22.91 0.73 -1.74
N GLY A 219 23.28 0.07 -2.84
CA GLY A 219 24.17 -1.10 -2.80
C GLY A 219 23.51 -2.39 -2.30
N ARG A 220 22.20 -2.41 -2.10
CA ARG A 220 21.41 -3.57 -1.68
C ARG A 220 20.43 -3.99 -2.77
N GLU A 221 20.14 -5.26 -2.84
CA GLU A 221 19.06 -5.80 -3.66
C GLU A 221 17.77 -5.88 -2.84
N LEU A 222 16.76 -5.15 -3.28
CA LEU A 222 15.41 -5.16 -2.72
C LEU A 222 14.53 -6.03 -3.61
N ASP A 223 14.21 -7.20 -3.11
CA ASP A 223 13.41 -8.24 -3.79
C ASP A 223 11.91 -7.91 -3.83
N SER A 224 11.15 -8.76 -4.49
CA SER A 224 9.68 -8.66 -4.55
C SER A 224 9.07 -8.47 -3.16
N HIS A 225 8.11 -7.57 -3.09
CA HIS A 225 7.43 -7.11 -1.89
C HIS A 225 8.26 -6.19 -0.97
N ALA A 226 9.52 -5.85 -1.30
CA ALA A 226 10.21 -4.78 -0.59
C ALA A 226 9.41 -3.47 -0.70
N CYS A 227 9.33 -2.72 0.39
CA CYS A 227 8.63 -1.44 0.45
C CYS A 227 9.60 -0.28 0.67
N LEU A 228 9.29 0.84 0.00
CA LEU A 228 10.01 2.10 0.18
C LEU A 228 9.02 3.24 0.44
N TYR A 229 9.53 4.32 1.00
CA TYR A 229 8.84 5.60 1.08
C TYR A 229 9.78 6.74 0.73
N VAL A 230 9.32 7.64 -0.12
CA VAL A 230 10.05 8.85 -0.55
C VAL A 230 9.17 10.06 -0.20
N SER A 231 9.67 10.97 0.63
CA SER A 231 8.95 12.19 0.99
C SER A 231 8.97 13.21 -0.16
N CYS A 232 8.03 14.15 -0.15
CA CYS A 232 7.84 15.11 -1.25
C CYS A 232 8.97 16.14 -1.42
N ASP A 233 9.89 16.21 -0.46
CA ASP A 233 11.09 17.07 -0.48
C ASP A 233 12.34 16.36 -1.02
N GLU A 234 12.20 15.10 -1.45
CA GLU A 234 13.29 14.31 -2.03
C GLU A 234 13.28 14.39 -3.56
N ALA A 235 14.41 14.04 -4.16
CA ALA A 235 14.50 13.82 -5.59
C ALA A 235 13.74 12.54 -6.02
N PRO A 236 13.33 12.43 -7.29
CA PRO A 236 12.80 11.20 -7.85
C PRO A 236 13.69 9.99 -7.58
N LEU A 237 13.10 8.85 -7.21
CA LEU A 237 13.83 7.62 -6.91
C LEU A 237 14.57 7.10 -8.14
N PRO A 238 15.93 6.95 -8.12
CA PRO A 238 16.64 6.26 -9.18
C PRO A 238 16.27 4.79 -9.20
N LEU A 239 15.95 4.26 -10.37
CA LEU A 239 15.58 2.88 -10.60
C LEU A 239 16.72 2.14 -11.29
N ASN A 240 17.24 1.10 -10.65
CA ASN A 240 18.22 0.18 -11.21
C ASN A 240 17.66 -1.24 -11.05
N ALA A 241 17.20 -1.85 -12.12
CA ALA A 241 16.66 -3.19 -12.10
C ALA A 241 17.77 -4.23 -11.84
N GLY A 242 17.43 -5.27 -11.07
CA GLY A 242 18.30 -6.43 -10.93
C GLY A 242 18.37 -7.29 -12.19
N ALA A 243 19.02 -8.43 -12.09
CA ALA A 243 19.30 -9.33 -13.22
C ALA A 243 18.04 -9.95 -13.86
N ALA A 244 16.93 -10.04 -13.11
CA ALA A 244 15.64 -10.53 -13.62
C ALA A 244 14.73 -9.42 -14.17
N GLY A 245 15.13 -8.14 -14.07
CA GLY A 245 14.28 -6.99 -14.37
C GLY A 245 13.55 -6.48 -13.13
N LEU A 246 12.62 -5.53 -13.32
CA LEU A 246 11.90 -4.86 -12.24
C LEU A 246 10.49 -4.49 -12.68
N GLU A 247 9.49 -4.88 -11.91
CA GLU A 247 8.17 -4.26 -11.90
C GLU A 247 7.96 -3.59 -10.53
N ILE A 248 7.71 -2.28 -10.52
CA ILE A 248 7.62 -1.46 -9.30
C ILE A 248 6.40 -0.56 -9.37
N VAL A 249 5.70 -0.45 -8.23
CA VAL A 249 4.47 0.34 -8.11
C VAL A 249 4.71 1.55 -7.24
N PHE A 250 4.31 2.70 -7.74
CA PHE A 250 4.33 3.99 -7.04
C PHE A 250 2.90 4.39 -6.69
N CYS A 251 2.68 4.79 -5.43
CA CYS A 251 1.44 5.34 -4.92
C CYS A 251 1.72 6.70 -4.28
N GLN A 252 1.34 7.78 -4.95
CA GLN A 252 1.59 9.17 -4.53
C GLN A 252 0.39 9.74 -3.80
N PHE A 253 0.62 10.29 -2.62
CA PHE A 253 -0.41 10.94 -1.82
C PHE A 253 -0.68 12.37 -2.30
N PRO A 254 -1.88 12.91 -2.01
CA PRO A 254 -2.21 14.28 -2.39
C PRO A 254 -1.27 15.30 -1.74
N ARG A 255 -1.08 16.42 -2.42
CA ARG A 255 -0.41 17.59 -1.82
C ARG A 255 -1.05 17.93 -0.49
N ARG A 256 -0.23 18.26 0.50
CA ARG A 256 -0.75 18.77 1.78
C ARG A 256 -1.36 20.15 1.53
N THR A 257 -2.64 20.32 1.83
CA THR A 257 -3.24 21.66 1.93
C THR A 257 -2.57 22.39 3.08
N GLN A 258 -1.98 23.52 2.77
CA GLN A 258 -1.43 24.45 3.78
C GLN A 258 -2.55 24.99 4.67
#